data_f1ef3ff51b434053538b04a905621825
#
_entry.id   f1ef3ff51b434053538b04a905621825
#
_cell.length_a   1.000
_cell.length_b   1.000
_cell.length_c   1.000
_cell.angle_alpha   90.00
_cell.angle_beta   90.00
_cell.angle_gamma   90.00
#
_symmetry.space_group_name_H-M   'P 1'
#
loop_
_entity.id
_entity.type
_entity.pdbx_description
1 polymer ?
#
loop_
_entity_poly.entity_id
_entity_poly.type
_entity_poly.pdbx_seq_one_letter_code
_entity_poly.pdbx_strand_id
1 'polypeptide(L)'
;MAESSCDSVKLLLVGRLAEKAKKTVRAVRFYEELGLLKPVQRTKGGFRQYDESALIRIHWIDRLQELGFSLNEIRDFLASLQQEKYGPVAMEQLQRFYAKKVEETRQKVSRLQGLEKELTQSLFFLSGCQECADETLQSACRSCEDFAQDGPPLVAAIHPMNRKPESNLGVE
;
A
#
# COMPACT_ATOMS: atom_id res chain seq x y z
N MET A 1 -8.65 50.49 9.32
CA MET A 1 -9.83 50.03 8.56
C MET A 1 -9.31 49.00 7.60
N ALA A 2 -9.38 47.71 7.97
CA ALA A 2 -9.02 46.63 7.13
C ALA A 2 -10.33 46.04 6.57
N GLU A 3 -10.61 46.31 5.30
CA GLU A 3 -11.72 45.72 4.58
C GLU A 3 -11.48 44.21 4.47
N SER A 4 -12.25 43.44 5.22
CA SER A 4 -12.37 41.99 5.05
C SER A 4 -12.95 41.74 3.67
N SER A 5 -12.09 41.40 2.73
CA SER A 5 -12.46 40.79 1.44
C SER A 5 -13.20 39.50 1.75
N CYS A 6 -14.51 39.53 1.70
CA CYS A 6 -15.36 38.36 1.74
C CYS A 6 -15.20 37.64 0.41
N ASP A 7 -14.13 36.84 0.26
CA ASP A 7 -13.98 35.93 -0.86
C ASP A 7 -15.19 35.03 -0.90
N SER A 8 -16.02 35.20 -1.91
CA SER A 8 -17.20 34.41 -2.16
C SER A 8 -16.79 32.95 -2.31
N VAL A 9 -16.94 32.16 -1.25
CA VAL A 9 -16.61 30.73 -1.22
C VAL A 9 -17.30 30.04 -2.40
N LYS A 10 -16.51 29.63 -3.38
CA LYS A 10 -17.02 28.98 -4.59
C LYS A 10 -17.52 27.59 -4.25
N LEU A 11 -18.84 27.45 -4.13
CA LEU A 11 -19.47 26.18 -3.81
C LEU A 11 -19.58 25.28 -5.04
N LEU A 12 -19.24 24.02 -4.87
CA LEU A 12 -19.26 22.98 -5.89
C LEU A 12 -20.36 21.96 -5.61
N LEU A 13 -21.13 21.60 -6.61
CA LEU A 13 -21.99 20.43 -6.55
C LEU A 13 -21.15 19.14 -6.56
N VAL A 14 -21.71 18.05 -6.04
CA VAL A 14 -21.01 16.75 -5.94
C VAL A 14 -20.41 16.27 -7.25
N GLY A 15 -21.09 16.49 -8.40
CA GLY A 15 -20.57 16.12 -9.71
C GLY A 15 -19.31 16.91 -10.11
N ARG A 16 -19.29 18.22 -9.85
CA ARG A 16 -18.14 19.08 -10.13
C ARG A 16 -16.98 18.82 -9.17
N LEU A 17 -17.27 18.48 -7.90
CA LEU A 17 -16.24 18.07 -6.95
C LEU A 17 -15.60 16.76 -7.39
N ALA A 18 -16.40 15.78 -7.78
CA ALA A 18 -15.93 14.47 -8.26
C ALA A 18 -15.05 14.62 -9.51
N GLU A 19 -15.49 15.41 -10.49
CA GLU A 19 -14.72 15.72 -11.71
C GLU A 19 -13.36 16.34 -11.38
N LYS A 20 -13.32 17.39 -10.55
CA LYS A 20 -12.07 18.06 -10.14
C LYS A 20 -11.14 17.13 -9.36
N ALA A 21 -11.69 16.27 -8.53
CA ALA A 21 -10.94 15.29 -7.74
C ALA A 21 -10.55 14.03 -8.53
N LYS A 22 -10.95 13.92 -9.82
CA LYS A 22 -10.79 12.70 -10.63
C LYS A 22 -11.37 11.45 -9.95
N LYS A 23 -12.52 11.61 -9.30
CA LYS A 23 -13.27 10.56 -8.60
C LYS A 23 -14.65 10.38 -9.21
N THR A 24 -15.28 9.25 -8.89
CA THR A 24 -16.68 9.06 -9.20
C THR A 24 -17.56 9.76 -8.15
N VAL A 25 -18.76 10.16 -8.53
CA VAL A 25 -19.76 10.70 -7.58
C VAL A 25 -20.05 9.69 -6.47
N ARG A 26 -20.03 8.38 -6.80
CA ARG A 26 -20.20 7.30 -5.82
C ARG A 26 -19.07 7.30 -4.77
N ALA A 27 -17.84 7.49 -5.17
CA ALA A 27 -16.70 7.58 -4.25
C ALA A 27 -16.82 8.79 -3.31
N VAL A 28 -17.21 9.96 -3.83
CA VAL A 28 -17.43 11.16 -3.01
C VAL A 28 -18.54 10.95 -1.99
N ARG A 29 -19.65 10.30 -2.39
CA ARG A 29 -20.74 9.94 -1.48
C ARG A 29 -20.30 8.95 -0.42
N PHE A 30 -19.51 7.96 -0.80
CA PHE A 30 -18.96 7.00 0.14
C PHE A 30 -18.03 7.66 1.18
N TYR A 31 -17.22 8.63 0.77
CA TYR A 31 -16.42 9.42 1.71
C TYR A 31 -17.32 10.25 2.68
N GLU A 32 -18.46 10.74 2.20
CA GLU A 32 -19.43 11.41 3.08
C GLU A 32 -20.08 10.42 4.08
N GLU A 33 -20.48 9.25 3.62
CA GLU A 33 -21.05 8.17 4.46
C GLU A 33 -20.07 7.72 5.55
N LEU A 34 -18.80 7.67 5.24
CA LEU A 34 -17.74 7.39 6.20
C LEU A 34 -17.40 8.58 7.12
N GLY A 35 -17.99 9.75 6.91
CA GLY A 35 -17.68 10.96 7.69
C GLY A 35 -16.33 11.59 7.34
N LEU A 36 -15.68 11.15 6.28
CA LEU A 36 -14.41 11.72 5.78
C LEU A 36 -14.61 13.08 5.09
N LEU A 37 -15.80 13.31 4.52
CA LEU A 37 -16.23 14.56 3.92
C LEU A 37 -17.54 15.02 4.53
N LYS A 38 -17.73 16.34 4.56
CA LYS A 38 -19.02 16.96 4.97
C LYS A 38 -19.38 18.04 3.95
N PRO A 39 -20.63 18.06 3.44
CA PRO A 39 -21.08 19.18 2.64
C PRO A 39 -21.21 20.42 3.53
N VAL A 40 -20.89 21.57 2.97
CA VAL A 40 -21.07 22.87 3.68
C VAL A 40 -22.55 23.20 3.84
N GLN A 41 -23.32 22.96 2.76
CA GLN A 41 -24.77 23.20 2.77
C GLN A 41 -25.47 22.37 1.68
N ARG A 42 -26.78 22.52 1.61
CA ARG A 42 -27.60 21.98 0.52
C ARG A 42 -28.32 23.12 -0.21
N THR A 43 -28.48 22.99 -1.52
CA THR A 43 -29.31 23.91 -2.31
C THR A 43 -30.78 23.81 -1.91
N LYS A 44 -31.62 24.76 -2.36
CA LYS A 44 -33.08 24.69 -2.22
C LYS A 44 -33.70 23.38 -2.78
N GLY A 45 -33.05 22.79 -3.80
CA GLY A 45 -33.40 21.49 -4.39
C GLY A 45 -32.79 20.28 -3.68
N GLY A 46 -32.18 20.42 -2.50
CA GLY A 46 -31.60 19.33 -1.71
C GLY A 46 -30.22 18.83 -2.15
N PHE A 47 -29.62 19.43 -3.19
CA PHE A 47 -28.31 19.03 -3.70
C PHE A 47 -27.20 19.48 -2.76
N ARG A 48 -26.23 18.59 -2.49
CA ARG A 48 -25.06 18.83 -1.65
C ARG A 48 -24.09 19.80 -2.30
N GLN A 49 -23.63 20.78 -1.52
CA GLN A 49 -22.62 21.73 -1.93
C GLN A 49 -21.38 21.65 -1.02
N TYR A 50 -20.23 21.69 -1.64
CA TYR A 50 -18.92 21.59 -1.02
C TYR A 50 -18.09 22.83 -1.38
N ASP A 51 -17.20 23.23 -0.51
CA ASP A 51 -16.21 24.25 -0.79
C ASP A 51 -14.89 23.62 -1.31
N GLU A 52 -13.89 24.44 -1.54
CA GLU A 52 -12.58 23.98 -2.02
C GLU A 52 -11.83 23.14 -0.97
N SER A 53 -12.15 23.29 0.31
CA SER A 53 -11.55 22.45 1.37
C SER A 53 -11.87 20.97 1.20
N ALA A 54 -13.05 20.65 0.63
CA ALA A 54 -13.43 19.28 0.31
C ALA A 54 -12.50 18.66 -0.75
N LEU A 55 -12.05 19.45 -1.74
CA LEU A 55 -11.09 18.98 -2.75
C LEU A 55 -9.73 18.69 -2.12
N ILE A 56 -9.25 19.60 -1.27
CA ILE A 56 -8.00 19.40 -0.51
C ILE A 56 -8.10 18.13 0.36
N ARG A 57 -9.26 17.93 1.00
CA ARG A 57 -9.52 16.75 1.83
C ARG A 57 -9.48 15.46 1.02
N ILE A 58 -10.09 15.43 -0.18
CA ILE A 58 -10.04 14.25 -1.06
C ILE A 58 -8.59 13.95 -1.46
N HIS A 59 -7.81 14.94 -1.88
CA HIS A 59 -6.41 14.74 -2.23
C HIS A 59 -5.58 14.22 -1.06
N TRP A 60 -5.85 14.70 0.15
CA TRP A 60 -5.19 14.20 1.35
C TRP A 60 -5.55 12.74 1.65
N ILE A 61 -6.83 12.36 1.50
CA ILE A 61 -7.29 10.96 1.64
C ILE A 61 -6.57 10.08 0.62
N ASP A 62 -6.49 10.51 -0.64
CA ASP A 62 -5.80 9.77 -1.70
C ASP A 62 -4.32 9.52 -1.36
N ARG A 63 -3.62 10.56 -0.89
CA ARG A 63 -2.22 10.43 -0.46
C ARG A 63 -2.06 9.44 0.68
N LEU A 64 -2.96 9.44 1.64
CA LEU A 64 -2.92 8.45 2.73
C LEU A 64 -3.20 7.03 2.23
N GLN A 65 -4.12 6.87 1.26
CA GLN A 65 -4.36 5.57 0.64
C GLN A 65 -3.15 5.08 -0.17
N GLU A 66 -2.45 5.95 -0.91
CA GLU A 66 -1.19 5.64 -1.58
C GLU A 66 -0.11 5.17 -0.59
N LEU A 67 -0.07 5.75 0.61
CA LEU A 67 0.79 5.32 1.71
C LEU A 67 0.31 4.00 2.36
N GLY A 68 -0.82 3.44 1.90
CA GLY A 68 -1.38 2.18 2.37
C GLY A 68 -2.22 2.29 3.64
N PHE A 69 -2.78 3.47 3.95
CA PHE A 69 -3.84 3.58 4.95
C PHE A 69 -5.17 3.16 4.34
N SER A 70 -5.94 2.40 5.08
CA SER A 70 -7.36 2.13 4.75
C SER A 70 -8.23 3.33 5.07
N LEU A 71 -9.37 3.44 4.39
CA LEU A 71 -10.35 4.51 4.69
C LEU A 71 -10.87 4.45 6.14
N ASN A 72 -10.93 3.27 6.74
CA ASN A 72 -11.31 3.12 8.15
C ASN A 72 -10.25 3.70 9.09
N GLU A 73 -8.97 3.42 8.87
CA GLU A 73 -7.87 4.00 9.66
C GLU A 73 -7.88 5.53 9.55
N ILE A 74 -8.10 6.07 8.34
CA ILE A 74 -8.19 7.51 8.11
C ILE A 74 -9.39 8.10 8.86
N ARG A 75 -10.56 7.45 8.82
CA ARG A 75 -11.76 7.86 9.55
C ARG A 75 -11.53 7.89 11.06
N ASP A 76 -10.99 6.80 11.60
CA ASP A 76 -10.80 6.65 13.05
C ASP A 76 -9.77 7.68 13.56
N PHE A 77 -8.72 7.91 12.78
CA PHE A 77 -7.76 8.97 13.07
C PHE A 77 -8.39 10.37 13.06
N LEU A 78 -9.19 10.70 12.03
CA LEU A 78 -9.88 12.00 11.97
C LEU A 78 -10.88 12.17 13.11
N ALA A 79 -11.58 11.11 13.48
CA ALA A 79 -12.50 11.13 14.60
C ALA A 79 -11.77 11.42 15.93
N SER A 80 -10.60 10.82 16.14
CA SER A 80 -9.77 11.08 17.33
C SER A 80 -9.29 12.53 17.39
N LEU A 81 -8.84 13.08 16.25
CA LEU A 81 -8.40 14.48 16.18
C LEU A 81 -9.54 15.48 16.45
N GLN A 82 -10.78 15.17 15.99
CA GLN A 82 -11.93 16.05 16.21
C GLN A 82 -12.40 16.08 17.67
N GLN A 83 -12.12 15.05 18.44
CA GLN A 83 -12.44 14.98 19.88
C GLN A 83 -11.41 15.74 20.71
N GLU A 84 -10.22 15.96 20.17
CA GLU A 84 -9.16 16.65 20.91
C GLU A 84 -9.38 18.17 20.87
N LYS A 85 -9.45 18.76 22.04
CA LYS A 85 -9.65 20.21 22.21
C LYS A 85 -8.34 20.99 22.35
N TYR A 86 -7.24 20.29 22.62
CA TYR A 86 -5.96 20.89 22.87
C TYR A 86 -4.99 20.68 21.70
N GLY A 87 -4.65 21.76 21.00
CA GLY A 87 -3.87 21.72 19.77
C GLY A 87 -2.54 20.94 19.86
N PRO A 88 -1.70 21.12 20.89
CA PRO A 88 -0.47 20.34 21.05
C PRO A 88 -0.69 18.84 21.12
N VAL A 89 -1.75 18.38 21.79
CA VAL A 89 -2.08 16.95 21.87
C VAL A 89 -2.54 16.41 20.51
N ALA A 90 -3.33 17.19 19.77
CA ALA A 90 -3.73 16.84 18.40
C ALA A 90 -2.51 16.71 17.46
N MET A 91 -1.52 17.61 17.60
CA MET A 91 -0.28 17.54 16.81
C MET A 91 0.57 16.32 17.19
N GLU A 92 0.65 15.98 18.46
CA GLU A 92 1.34 14.78 18.90
C GLU A 92 0.68 13.50 18.37
N GLN A 93 -0.64 13.44 18.36
CA GLN A 93 -1.38 12.33 17.74
C GLN A 93 -1.07 12.21 16.24
N LEU A 94 -1.03 13.34 15.52
CA LEU A 94 -0.67 13.39 14.11
C LEU A 94 0.77 12.90 13.87
N GLN A 95 1.71 13.33 14.70
CA GLN A 95 3.11 12.87 14.62
C GLN A 95 3.21 11.36 14.84
N ARG A 96 2.54 10.80 15.84
CA ARG A 96 2.52 9.36 16.11
C ARG A 96 1.90 8.57 14.95
N PHE A 97 0.83 9.09 14.37
CA PHE A 97 0.16 8.48 13.21
C PHE A 97 1.12 8.36 12.02
N TYR A 98 1.84 9.43 11.68
CA TYR A 98 2.82 9.39 10.59
C TYR A 98 4.07 8.58 10.94
N ALA A 99 4.58 8.67 12.18
CA ALA A 99 5.75 7.91 12.61
C ALA A 99 5.53 6.41 12.50
N LYS A 100 4.36 5.91 12.92
CA LYS A 100 3.98 4.50 12.75
C LYS A 100 4.03 4.09 11.28
N LYS A 101 3.50 4.93 10.38
CA LYS A 101 3.48 4.61 8.95
C LYS A 101 4.87 4.63 8.31
N VAL A 102 5.72 5.56 8.73
CA VAL A 102 7.12 5.57 8.29
C VAL A 102 7.80 4.25 8.64
N GLU A 103 7.61 3.75 9.86
CA GLU A 103 8.21 2.49 10.29
C GLU A 103 7.67 1.30 9.49
N GLU A 104 6.34 1.19 9.33
CA GLU A 104 5.73 0.15 8.49
C GLU A 104 6.24 0.19 7.03
N THR A 105 6.44 1.40 6.49
CA THR A 105 6.95 1.59 5.14
C THR A 105 8.41 1.16 5.02
N ARG A 106 9.25 1.50 6.00
CA ARG A 106 10.64 1.05 6.06
C ARG A 106 10.76 -0.47 6.08
N GLN A 107 9.93 -1.13 6.88
CA GLN A 107 9.88 -2.59 6.93
C GLN A 107 9.48 -3.21 5.59
N LYS A 108 8.49 -2.61 4.90
CA LYS A 108 8.11 -3.05 3.53
C LYS A 108 9.25 -2.86 2.54
N VAL A 109 9.93 -1.72 2.57
CA VAL A 109 11.09 -1.44 1.69
C VAL A 109 12.20 -2.46 1.95
N SER A 110 12.57 -2.70 3.19
CA SER A 110 13.60 -3.70 3.54
C SER A 110 13.23 -5.10 3.06
N ARG A 111 11.97 -5.50 3.23
CA ARG A 111 11.48 -6.78 2.72
C ARG A 111 11.56 -6.88 1.20
N LEU A 112 11.14 -5.83 0.49
CA LEU A 112 11.21 -5.80 -0.99
C LEU A 112 12.65 -5.85 -1.50
N GLN A 113 13.57 -5.16 -0.84
CA GLN A 113 15.00 -5.24 -1.15
C GLN A 113 15.57 -6.64 -0.93
N GLY A 114 15.13 -7.33 0.13
CA GLY A 114 15.47 -8.74 0.35
C GLY A 114 15.00 -9.64 -0.79
N LEU A 115 13.74 -9.49 -1.20
CA LEU A 115 13.17 -10.26 -2.32
C LEU A 115 13.84 -9.94 -3.65
N GLU A 116 14.17 -8.68 -3.92
CA GLU A 116 14.92 -8.28 -5.12
C GLU A 116 16.28 -8.96 -5.16
N LYS A 117 16.99 -8.98 -4.03
CA LYS A 117 18.29 -9.67 -3.92
C LYS A 117 18.14 -11.17 -4.19
N GLU A 118 17.14 -11.83 -3.60
CA GLU A 118 16.87 -13.26 -3.84
C GLU A 118 16.55 -13.53 -5.31
N LEU A 119 15.72 -12.70 -5.95
CA LEU A 119 15.42 -12.81 -7.39
C LEU A 119 16.66 -12.61 -8.26
N THR A 120 17.47 -11.62 -7.93
CA THR A 120 18.73 -11.34 -8.67
C THR A 120 19.70 -12.50 -8.57
N GLN A 121 19.85 -13.07 -7.37
CA GLN A 121 20.68 -14.27 -7.16
C GLN A 121 20.14 -15.46 -7.94
N SER A 122 18.81 -15.63 -7.97
CA SER A 122 18.17 -16.70 -8.72
C SER A 122 18.37 -16.55 -10.23
N LEU A 123 18.25 -15.33 -10.77
CA LEU A 123 18.52 -15.05 -12.18
C LEU A 123 19.98 -15.31 -12.54
N PHE A 124 20.91 -14.87 -11.70
CA PHE A 124 22.34 -15.13 -11.90
C PHE A 124 22.63 -16.63 -11.90
N PHE A 125 22.08 -17.37 -10.96
CA PHE A 125 22.23 -18.82 -10.89
C PHE A 125 21.67 -19.52 -12.15
N LEU A 126 20.45 -19.14 -12.57
CA LEU A 126 19.80 -19.71 -13.76
C LEU A 126 20.52 -19.36 -15.07
N SER A 127 21.28 -18.25 -15.11
CA SER A 127 22.09 -17.91 -16.30
C SER A 127 23.20 -18.94 -16.57
N GLY A 128 23.76 -19.54 -15.52
CA GLY A 128 24.72 -20.65 -15.67
C GLY A 128 24.07 -21.94 -16.22
N CYS A 129 22.77 -22.10 -16.07
CA CYS A 129 22.06 -23.28 -16.58
C CYS A 129 21.79 -23.26 -18.09
N GLN A 130 22.04 -22.15 -18.79
CA GLN A 130 21.80 -22.04 -20.25
C GLN A 130 22.81 -22.86 -21.08
N GLU A 131 23.94 -23.23 -20.53
CA GLU A 131 24.97 -24.04 -21.17
C GLU A 131 24.85 -25.54 -20.82
N CYS A 132 23.75 -25.94 -20.16
CA CYS A 132 23.50 -27.31 -19.77
C CYS A 132 23.28 -28.22 -21.01
N ALA A 133 24.09 -29.26 -21.17
CA ALA A 133 24.04 -30.15 -22.32
C ALA A 133 22.90 -31.17 -22.27
N ASP A 134 22.15 -31.28 -21.18
CA ASP A 134 21.09 -32.27 -20.97
C ASP A 134 19.73 -31.77 -21.45
N GLU A 135 19.02 -32.62 -22.21
CA GLU A 135 17.76 -32.27 -22.86
C GLU A 135 16.54 -32.22 -21.92
N THR A 136 16.63 -32.74 -20.69
CA THR A 136 15.49 -32.78 -19.77
C THR A 136 15.83 -32.22 -18.39
N LEU A 137 14.98 -31.36 -17.89
CA LEU A 137 15.10 -30.74 -16.57
C LEU A 137 15.24 -31.77 -15.42
N GLN A 138 14.69 -32.97 -15.59
CA GLN A 138 14.68 -34.01 -14.58
C GLN A 138 16.01 -34.78 -14.50
N SER A 139 16.72 -34.96 -15.62
CA SER A 139 18.02 -35.66 -15.67
C SER A 139 19.18 -34.72 -15.39
N ALA A 140 19.21 -33.56 -16.04
CA ALA A 140 20.26 -32.57 -15.92
C ALA A 140 20.48 -32.08 -14.49
N CYS A 141 19.40 -31.72 -13.85
CA CYS A 141 19.49 -31.14 -12.51
C CYS A 141 19.79 -32.17 -11.39
N ARG A 142 19.60 -33.47 -11.63
CA ARG A 142 19.95 -34.53 -10.65
C ARG A 142 21.43 -34.79 -10.55
N SER A 143 22.18 -34.57 -11.60
CA SER A 143 23.63 -34.79 -11.69
C SER A 143 24.45 -33.50 -11.62
N CYS A 144 23.81 -32.35 -11.53
CA CYS A 144 24.47 -31.06 -11.50
C CYS A 144 25.14 -30.81 -10.13
N GLU A 145 26.47 -30.78 -10.11
CA GLU A 145 27.22 -30.52 -8.88
C GLU A 145 27.05 -29.10 -8.38
N ASP A 146 26.83 -28.13 -9.28
CA ASP A 146 26.56 -26.72 -8.93
C ASP A 146 25.20 -26.53 -8.21
N PHE A 147 24.25 -27.44 -8.47
CA PHE A 147 22.91 -27.39 -7.87
C PHE A 147 22.86 -28.08 -6.50
N ALA A 148 23.78 -28.98 -6.21
CA ALA A 148 23.70 -29.85 -5.03
C ALA A 148 24.03 -29.13 -3.73
N GLN A 149 24.69 -27.98 -3.76
CA GLN A 149 25.25 -27.39 -2.54
C GLN A 149 24.63 -26.06 -2.11
N ASP A 150 24.21 -25.13 -3.03
CA ASP A 150 23.78 -23.80 -2.60
C ASP A 150 22.85 -23.04 -3.58
N GLY A 151 21.92 -23.72 -4.21
CA GLY A 151 20.93 -23.04 -5.06
C GLY A 151 20.09 -22.01 -4.29
N PRO A 152 19.80 -20.82 -4.86
CA PRO A 152 18.95 -19.82 -4.22
C PRO A 152 17.58 -20.42 -3.81
N PRO A 153 17.00 -20.04 -2.66
CA PRO A 153 15.76 -20.65 -2.14
C PRO A 153 14.61 -20.70 -3.15
N LEU A 154 14.47 -19.66 -3.99
CA LEU A 154 13.43 -19.60 -5.02
C LEU A 154 13.63 -20.58 -6.16
N VAL A 155 14.87 -20.99 -6.45
CA VAL A 155 15.19 -21.99 -7.48
C VAL A 155 15.14 -23.40 -6.87
N ALA A 156 15.64 -23.56 -5.66
CA ALA A 156 15.63 -24.83 -4.95
C ALA A 156 14.22 -25.41 -4.75
N ALA A 157 13.21 -24.56 -4.64
CA ALA A 157 11.82 -24.97 -4.50
C ALA A 157 11.19 -25.56 -5.78
N ILE A 158 11.73 -25.19 -6.93
CA ILE A 158 11.23 -25.68 -8.25
C ILE A 158 11.95 -26.96 -8.67
N HIS A 159 13.17 -27.16 -8.16
CA HIS A 159 13.97 -28.33 -8.44
C HIS A 159 13.28 -29.57 -7.88
N PRO A 160 13.10 -30.67 -8.65
CA PRO A 160 12.59 -31.91 -8.11
C PRO A 160 13.57 -32.41 -7.04
N MET A 161 13.21 -32.17 -5.79
CA MET A 161 14.04 -32.52 -4.65
C MET A 161 14.42 -34.00 -4.70
N ASN A 162 15.69 -34.28 -4.99
CA ASN A 162 16.28 -35.55 -4.71
C ASN A 162 16.57 -35.63 -3.18
N ARG A 163 15.53 -35.71 -2.36
CA ARG A 163 15.71 -36.31 -1.05
C ARG A 163 16.06 -37.77 -1.33
N LYS A 164 17.32 -38.14 -1.17
CA LYS A 164 17.68 -39.52 -0.96
C LYS A 164 16.70 -40.01 0.13
N PRO A 165 15.93 -41.11 -0.10
CA PRO A 165 15.22 -41.73 1.00
C PRO A 165 16.32 -42.06 2.02
N GLU A 166 16.18 -41.54 3.21
CA GLU A 166 17.02 -41.99 4.32
C GLU A 166 16.91 -43.51 4.35
N SER A 167 18.05 -44.15 4.06
CA SER A 167 18.15 -45.59 4.16
C SER A 167 17.70 -45.96 5.55
N ASN A 168 16.58 -46.66 5.62
CA ASN A 168 16.10 -47.33 6.83
C ASN A 168 17.28 -47.95 7.54
N LEU A 169 17.66 -47.37 8.68
CA LEU A 169 18.45 -48.05 9.68
C LEU A 169 17.71 -49.28 10.12
N GLY A 170 18.30 -50.42 9.79
CA GLY A 170 17.79 -51.71 10.12
C GLY A 170 17.45 -51.83 11.59
N VAL A 171 16.31 -52.40 11.83
CA VAL A 171 15.92 -52.99 13.09
C VAL A 171 16.55 -54.36 13.11
N GLU A 172 17.55 -54.57 13.96
CA GLU A 172 17.86 -55.83 14.57
C GLU A 172 17.23 -55.89 15.95
#